data_d0b2bf03b876d6ad7b85b20daf054b91
#
_entry.id   d0b2bf03b876d6ad7b85b20daf054b91
#
_cell.length_a   1.000
_cell.length_b   1.000
_cell.length_c   1.000
_cell.angle_alpha   90.00
_cell.angle_beta   90.00
_cell.angle_gamma   90.00
#
_symmetry.space_group_name_H-M   'P 1'
#
loop_
_entity.id
_entity.type
_entity.pdbx_description
1 polymer ?
#
loop_
_entity_poly.entity_id
_entity_poly.type
_entity_poly.pdbx_seq_one_letter_code
_entity_poly.pdbx_strand_id
1 'polypeptide(L)'
;MAARILIGAQKRGIRRMAELGAIVKINTVLIPDLNDSHIPEIARTAAELGAAIINIIPLIPQHEMADMEAPDCTRLNEAREAAEEFLPVFRHCQHCRADACGIPGRSDLSHLLYERHQSIPETFSHG
;
A
#
# COMPACT_ATOMS: atom_id res chain seq x y z
N MET A 1 23.11 -6.80 -4.56
CA MET A 1 23.10 -7.85 -3.53
C MET A 1 22.17 -7.52 -2.37
N ALA A 2 22.24 -6.35 -1.75
CA ALA A 2 21.38 -5.95 -0.62
C ALA A 2 19.87 -6.06 -0.91
N ALA A 3 19.40 -5.58 -2.05
CA ALA A 3 17.98 -5.64 -2.42
C ALA A 3 17.44 -7.08 -2.49
N ARG A 4 18.22 -8.03 -3.02
CA ARG A 4 17.83 -9.45 -3.09
C ARG A 4 17.69 -10.07 -1.70
N ILE A 5 18.59 -9.72 -0.78
CA ILE A 5 18.55 -10.19 0.62
C ILE A 5 17.31 -9.65 1.30
N LEU A 6 17.04 -8.35 1.13
CA LEU A 6 15.88 -7.68 1.70
C LEU A 6 14.56 -8.29 1.19
N ILE A 7 14.40 -8.41 -0.12
CA ILE A 7 13.21 -9.02 -0.74
C ILE A 7 13.03 -10.48 -0.26
N GLY A 8 14.12 -11.24 -0.19
CA GLY A 8 14.08 -12.60 0.34
C GLY A 8 13.62 -12.67 1.80
N ALA A 9 14.09 -11.74 2.63
CA ALA A 9 13.67 -11.63 4.03
C ALA A 9 12.18 -11.23 4.14
N GLN A 10 11.73 -10.25 3.34
CA GLN A 10 10.33 -9.84 3.28
C GLN A 10 9.41 -10.99 2.88
N LYS A 11 9.74 -11.73 1.83
CA LYS A 11 8.96 -12.89 1.37
C LYS A 11 8.83 -13.97 2.46
N ARG A 12 9.93 -14.29 3.16
CA ARG A 12 9.88 -15.22 4.30
C ARG A 12 9.03 -14.70 5.45
N GLY A 13 9.14 -13.41 5.74
CA GLY A 13 8.35 -12.76 6.79
C GLY A 13 6.86 -12.80 6.50
N ILE A 14 6.43 -12.45 5.28
CA ILE A 14 5.03 -12.49 4.85
C ILE A 14 4.46 -13.91 5.04
N ARG A 15 5.16 -14.91 4.49
CA ARG A 15 4.73 -16.32 4.61
C ARG A 15 4.63 -16.74 6.08
N ARG A 16 5.64 -16.45 6.88
CA ARG A 16 5.66 -16.83 8.29
C ARG A 16 4.52 -16.20 9.08
N MET A 17 4.25 -14.92 8.86
CA MET A 17 3.16 -14.22 9.54
C MET A 17 1.79 -14.77 9.12
N ALA A 18 1.60 -15.05 7.83
CA ALA A 18 0.36 -15.67 7.33
C ALA A 18 0.14 -17.07 7.93
N GLU A 19 1.19 -17.91 8.01
CA GLU A 19 1.14 -19.23 8.64
C GLU A 19 0.78 -19.16 10.13
N LEU A 20 1.14 -18.08 10.80
CA LEU A 20 0.78 -17.81 12.20
C LEU A 20 -0.63 -17.26 12.37
N GLY A 21 -1.39 -17.09 11.29
CA GLY A 21 -2.76 -16.59 11.30
C GLY A 21 -2.88 -15.07 11.32
N ALA A 22 -1.79 -14.33 11.11
CA ALA A 22 -1.83 -12.88 11.02
C ALA A 22 -2.43 -12.41 9.68
N ILE A 23 -3.19 -11.32 9.72
CA ILE A 23 -3.66 -10.63 8.52
C ILE A 23 -2.53 -9.74 8.01
N VAL A 24 -1.90 -10.15 6.92
CA VAL A 24 -0.75 -9.44 6.34
C VAL A 24 -1.22 -8.47 5.27
N LYS A 25 -0.90 -7.20 5.46
CA LYS A 25 -1.12 -6.13 4.48
C LYS A 25 0.21 -5.73 3.85
N ILE A 26 0.24 -5.68 2.54
CA ILE A 26 1.40 -5.22 1.76
C ILE A 26 1.18 -3.76 1.35
N ASN A 27 2.17 -2.92 1.58
CA ASN A 27 2.22 -1.56 1.04
C ASN A 27 3.24 -1.50 -0.11
N THR A 28 2.81 -0.99 -1.25
CA THR A 28 3.65 -0.83 -2.44
C THR A 28 3.53 0.59 -2.95
N VAL A 29 4.66 1.28 -3.09
CA VAL A 29 4.68 2.60 -3.71
C VAL A 29 4.68 2.43 -5.23
N LEU A 30 3.74 3.09 -5.90
CA LEU A 30 3.70 3.15 -7.36
C LEU A 30 4.62 4.27 -7.85
N ILE A 31 5.66 3.89 -8.58
CA ILE A 31 6.63 4.79 -9.17
C ILE A 31 6.49 4.67 -10.69
N PRO A 32 5.92 5.68 -11.37
CA PRO A 32 5.71 5.65 -12.82
C PRO A 32 6.97 5.31 -13.59
N ASP A 33 6.82 4.53 -14.65
CA ASP A 33 7.87 4.08 -15.56
C ASP A 33 8.99 3.23 -14.91
N LEU A 34 8.92 3.00 -13.60
CA LEU A 34 9.86 2.15 -12.88
C LEU A 34 9.26 0.81 -12.45
N ASN A 35 8.08 0.82 -11.82
CA ASN A 35 7.48 -0.40 -11.27
C ASN A 35 6.00 -0.61 -11.60
N ASP A 36 5.37 0.26 -12.37
CA ASP A 36 3.97 0.13 -12.76
C ASP A 36 3.68 -1.20 -13.46
N SER A 37 4.54 -1.63 -14.38
CA SER A 37 4.44 -2.94 -15.04
C SER A 37 4.66 -4.15 -14.10
N HIS A 38 5.26 -3.93 -12.93
CA HIS A 38 5.53 -4.96 -11.93
C HIS A 38 4.43 -5.11 -10.87
N ILE A 39 3.48 -4.19 -10.81
CA ILE A 39 2.41 -4.23 -9.79
C ILE A 39 1.63 -5.57 -9.81
N PRO A 40 1.21 -6.11 -10.96
CA PRO A 40 0.53 -7.40 -11.01
C PRO A 40 1.38 -8.54 -10.44
N GLU A 41 2.67 -8.57 -10.76
CA GLU A 41 3.60 -9.58 -10.26
C GLU A 41 3.81 -9.49 -8.75
N ILE A 42 3.88 -8.27 -8.22
CA ILE A 42 3.98 -8.02 -6.77
C ILE A 42 2.72 -8.54 -6.08
N ALA A 43 1.53 -8.21 -6.60
CA ALA A 43 0.25 -8.64 -6.03
C ALA A 43 0.10 -10.17 -6.08
N ARG A 44 0.44 -10.80 -7.21
CA ARG A 44 0.42 -12.25 -7.37
C ARG A 44 1.36 -12.92 -6.37
N THR A 45 2.60 -12.45 -6.28
CA THR A 45 3.59 -13.01 -5.34
C THR A 45 3.13 -12.84 -3.89
N ALA A 46 2.57 -11.69 -3.53
CA ALA A 46 2.05 -11.44 -2.19
C ALA A 46 0.89 -12.39 -1.85
N ALA A 47 -0.03 -12.61 -2.78
CA ALA A 47 -1.13 -13.56 -2.64
C ALA A 47 -0.64 -15.00 -2.42
N GLU A 48 0.33 -15.45 -3.24
CA GLU A 48 0.96 -16.78 -3.10
C GLU A 48 1.67 -16.98 -1.76
N LEU A 49 2.15 -15.90 -1.15
CA LEU A 49 2.78 -15.92 0.17
C LEU A 49 1.78 -15.84 1.33
N GLY A 50 0.48 -15.69 1.03
CA GLY A 50 -0.58 -15.62 2.03
C GLY A 50 -0.90 -14.23 2.56
N ALA A 51 -0.48 -13.16 1.86
CA ALA A 51 -0.96 -11.82 2.18
C ALA A 51 -2.47 -11.72 1.94
N ALA A 52 -3.15 -10.94 2.78
CA ALA A 52 -4.60 -10.79 2.73
C ALA A 52 -5.05 -9.58 1.91
N ILE A 53 -4.18 -8.57 1.77
CA ILE A 53 -4.54 -7.29 1.17
C ILE A 53 -3.30 -6.54 0.70
N ILE A 54 -3.45 -5.77 -0.38
CA ILE A 54 -2.41 -4.86 -0.88
C ILE A 54 -2.91 -3.42 -0.88
N ASN A 55 -2.04 -2.49 -0.52
CA ASN A 55 -2.25 -1.06 -0.64
C ASN A 55 -1.24 -0.48 -1.62
N ILE A 56 -1.74 0.14 -2.69
CA ILE A 56 -0.90 0.82 -3.68
C ILE A 56 -0.94 2.32 -3.38
N ILE A 57 0.21 2.85 -3.02
CA ILE A 57 0.42 4.22 -2.56
C ILE A 57 1.10 5.00 -3.69
N PRO A 58 0.58 6.18 -4.09
CA PRO A 58 1.25 7.00 -5.07
C PRO A 58 2.60 7.51 -4.54
N LEU A 59 3.60 7.58 -5.42
CA LEU A 59 4.86 8.25 -5.13
C LEU A 59 4.61 9.71 -4.76
N ILE A 60 5.19 10.16 -3.67
CA ILE A 60 5.32 11.57 -3.33
C ILE A 60 6.76 11.97 -3.65
N PRO A 61 7.01 12.76 -4.72
CA PRO A 61 8.36 13.14 -5.12
C PRO A 61 9.06 13.97 -4.04
N GLN A 62 10.11 13.42 -3.45
CA GLN A 62 10.90 14.08 -2.41
C GLN A 62 12.36 13.60 -2.43
N HIS A 63 13.27 14.40 -1.92
CA HIS A 63 14.69 14.09 -1.78
C HIS A 63 15.32 13.61 -3.10
N GLU A 64 15.89 12.43 -3.12
CA GLU A 64 16.51 11.83 -4.31
C GLU A 64 15.52 11.50 -5.43
N MET A 65 14.23 11.46 -5.12
CA MET A 65 13.14 11.24 -6.08
C MET A 65 12.38 12.52 -6.43
N ALA A 66 12.90 13.70 -6.07
CA ALA A 66 12.21 14.97 -6.27
C ALA A 66 11.95 15.29 -7.76
N ASP A 67 12.80 14.78 -8.65
CA ASP A 67 12.67 14.96 -10.10
C ASP A 67 11.78 13.90 -10.78
N MET A 68 11.24 12.95 -10.02
CA MET A 68 10.34 11.92 -10.55
C MET A 68 8.90 12.44 -10.59
N GLU A 69 8.11 11.95 -11.52
CA GLU A 69 6.71 12.30 -11.65
C GLU A 69 5.85 11.46 -10.69
N ALA A 70 4.92 12.10 -9.98
CA ALA A 70 3.90 11.38 -9.23
C ALA A 70 2.91 10.72 -10.21
N PRO A 71 2.38 9.51 -9.91
CA PRO A 71 1.35 8.93 -10.75
C PRO A 71 0.07 9.76 -10.70
N ASP A 72 -0.56 9.96 -11.85
CA ASP A 72 -1.90 10.53 -11.92
C ASP A 72 -2.96 9.53 -11.43
N CYS A 73 -4.20 10.02 -11.30
CA CYS A 73 -5.32 9.19 -10.84
C CYS A 73 -5.60 8.00 -11.77
N THR A 74 -5.37 8.16 -13.07
CA THR A 74 -5.60 7.10 -14.06
C THR A 74 -4.60 5.96 -13.88
N ARG A 75 -3.30 6.27 -13.86
CA ARG A 75 -2.23 5.29 -13.60
C ARG A 75 -2.41 4.57 -12.26
N LEU A 76 -2.78 5.32 -11.22
CA LEU A 76 -3.02 4.73 -9.90
C LEU A 76 -4.21 3.77 -9.91
N ASN A 77 -5.29 4.11 -10.60
CA ASN A 77 -6.45 3.24 -10.73
C ASN A 77 -6.14 1.99 -11.56
N GLU A 78 -5.47 2.13 -12.70
CA GLU A 78 -5.02 1.01 -13.52
C GLU A 78 -4.14 0.02 -12.72
N ALA A 79 -3.19 0.53 -11.95
CA ALA A 79 -2.35 -0.29 -11.09
C ALA A 79 -3.16 -1.03 -10.02
N ARG A 80 -4.16 -0.38 -9.42
CA ARG A 80 -5.06 -0.98 -8.44
C ARG A 80 -5.94 -2.07 -9.06
N GLU A 81 -6.51 -1.82 -10.23
CA GLU A 81 -7.32 -2.80 -10.96
C GLU A 81 -6.49 -4.03 -11.34
N ALA A 82 -5.28 -3.82 -11.84
CA ALA A 82 -4.36 -4.92 -12.17
C ALA A 82 -3.95 -5.75 -10.94
N ALA A 83 -3.80 -5.13 -9.78
CA ALA A 83 -3.51 -5.85 -8.53
C ALA A 83 -4.74 -6.61 -8.00
N GLU A 84 -5.94 -6.08 -8.22
CA GLU A 84 -7.20 -6.64 -7.73
C GLU A 84 -7.52 -8.02 -8.33
N GLU A 85 -6.92 -8.37 -9.47
CA GLU A 85 -7.00 -9.72 -10.06
C GLU A 85 -6.40 -10.81 -9.15
N PHE A 86 -5.47 -10.45 -8.27
CA PHE A 86 -4.72 -11.40 -7.43
C PHE A 86 -5.01 -11.25 -5.95
N LEU A 87 -5.29 -10.02 -5.47
CA LEU A 87 -5.35 -9.71 -4.06
C LEU A 87 -6.27 -8.50 -3.82
N PRO A 88 -7.14 -8.52 -2.79
CA PRO A 88 -7.95 -7.37 -2.45
C PRO A 88 -7.12 -6.10 -2.28
N VAL A 89 -7.54 -4.99 -2.89
CA VAL A 89 -6.84 -3.71 -2.84
C VAL A 89 -7.47 -2.81 -1.78
N PHE A 90 -6.63 -2.26 -0.91
CA PHE A 90 -7.04 -1.28 0.09
C PHE A 90 -7.24 0.08 -0.58
N ARG A 91 -8.49 0.54 -0.68
CA ARG A 91 -8.85 1.77 -1.40
C ARG A 91 -9.13 2.98 -0.49
N HIS A 92 -9.14 2.78 0.83
CA HIS A 92 -9.42 3.86 1.78
C HIS A 92 -8.25 4.84 1.96
N CYS A 93 -7.03 4.42 1.66
CA CYS A 93 -5.85 5.27 1.73
C CYS A 93 -5.62 5.96 0.39
N GLN A 94 -6.02 7.21 0.27
CA GLN A 94 -5.75 8.05 -0.91
C GLN A 94 -4.41 8.79 -0.79
N HIS A 95 -3.97 9.03 0.42
CA HIS A 95 -2.66 9.58 0.76
C HIS A 95 -1.96 8.66 1.77
N CYS A 96 -0.66 8.84 1.96
CA CYS A 96 0.08 8.11 2.98
C CYS A 96 -0.36 8.58 4.38
N ARG A 97 -1.34 7.91 4.96
CA ARG A 97 -1.88 8.20 6.29
C ARG A 97 -1.62 7.03 7.21
N ALA A 98 -0.98 7.29 8.33
CA ALA A 98 -0.71 6.28 9.36
C ALA A 98 -1.97 5.80 10.09
N ASP A 99 -3.06 6.56 9.99
CA ASP A 99 -4.32 6.35 10.66
C ASP A 99 -5.39 5.62 9.83
N ALA A 100 -5.05 5.22 8.60
CA ALA A 100 -5.96 4.43 7.78
C ALA A 100 -6.16 3.04 8.40
N CYS A 101 -7.35 2.78 8.92
CA CYS A 101 -7.74 1.51 9.52
C CYS A 101 -9.11 1.06 9.05
N GLY A 102 -9.37 -0.24 9.18
CA GLY A 102 -10.63 -0.84 8.77
C GLY A 102 -10.45 -2.02 7.84
N ILE A 103 -11.56 -2.66 7.49
CA ILE A 103 -11.60 -3.76 6.52
C ILE A 103 -12.28 -3.24 5.26
N PRO A 104 -11.61 -3.26 4.10
CA PRO A 104 -12.18 -2.78 2.85
C PRO A 104 -13.51 -3.46 2.54
N GLY A 105 -14.53 -2.66 2.21
CA GLY A 105 -15.86 -3.14 1.89
C GLY A 105 -16.71 -3.59 3.09
N ARG A 106 -16.16 -3.58 4.31
CA ARG A 106 -16.90 -3.96 5.53
C ARG A 106 -16.97 -2.84 6.57
N SER A 107 -15.85 -2.20 6.85
CA SER A 107 -15.82 -1.16 7.87
C SER A 107 -14.69 -0.16 7.62
N ASP A 108 -14.98 1.11 7.79
CA ASP A 108 -14.00 2.16 7.99
C ASP A 108 -14.07 2.56 9.46
N LEU A 109 -13.02 2.27 10.21
CA LEU A 109 -12.92 2.54 11.65
C LEU A 109 -12.19 3.84 11.96
N SER A 110 -11.80 4.60 10.93
CA SER A 110 -11.07 5.86 11.12
C SER A 110 -11.83 6.86 11.98
N HIS A 111 -13.16 6.90 11.87
CA HIS A 111 -14.02 7.76 12.70
C HIS A 111 -13.84 7.49 14.21
N LEU A 112 -13.60 6.24 14.62
CA LEU A 112 -13.38 5.91 16.05
C LEU A 112 -12.08 6.50 16.60
N LEU A 113 -11.10 6.74 15.73
CA LEU A 113 -9.83 7.35 16.10
C LEU A 113 -9.95 8.86 16.22
N TYR A 114 -10.85 9.48 15.44
CA TYR A 114 -10.97 10.95 15.36
C TYR A 114 -12.04 11.55 16.28
N GLU A 115 -13.09 10.81 16.61
CA GLU A 115 -14.15 11.32 17.50
C GLU A 115 -13.67 11.67 18.92
N ARG A 116 -12.50 11.15 19.34
CA ARG A 116 -11.89 11.43 20.63
C ARG A 116 -10.91 12.61 20.67
N HIS A 117 -10.52 13.16 19.51
CA HIS A 117 -9.57 14.26 19.43
C HIS A 117 -10.14 15.42 18.60
N GLN A 118 -10.85 16.30 19.26
CA GLN A 118 -11.42 17.53 18.67
C GLN A 118 -10.38 18.62 18.37
N SER A 119 -9.18 18.30 17.99
CA SER A 119 -8.24 19.29 17.45
C SER A 119 -7.01 18.64 16.81
N ILE A 120 -7.18 18.05 15.64
CA ILE A 120 -6.04 17.88 14.77
C ILE A 120 -5.99 19.12 13.89
N PRO A 121 -4.96 19.97 14.01
CA PRO A 121 -4.84 21.14 13.13
C PRO A 121 -4.81 20.68 11.68
N GLU A 122 -5.48 21.40 10.79
CA GLU A 122 -5.50 21.15 9.33
C GLU A 122 -4.10 21.14 8.67
N THR A 123 -3.06 21.42 9.44
CA THR A 123 -1.67 21.51 9.01
C THR A 123 -1.00 20.17 8.70
N PHE A 124 -1.68 19.03 8.85
CA PHE A 124 -1.17 17.72 8.44
C PHE A 124 -1.68 17.26 7.06
N SER A 125 -2.36 18.10 6.31
CA SER A 125 -2.55 17.88 4.90
C SER A 125 -1.24 18.20 4.19
N HIS A 126 -0.40 17.22 4.01
CA HIS A 126 0.71 17.36 3.08
C HIS A 126 0.16 17.36 1.68
N GLY A 127 0.11 18.57 1.12
CA GLY A 127 -0.08 18.72 -0.30
C GLY A 127 1.10 18.12 -1.07
#